data_685c9be9b58689769a6b74954f3f53d2
#
_entry.id   685c9be9b58689769a6b74954f3f53d2
#
_cell.length_a   1.000
_cell.length_b   1.000
_cell.length_c   1.000
_cell.angle_alpha   90.00
_cell.angle_beta   90.00
_cell.angle_gamma   90.00
#
_symmetry.space_group_name_H-M   'P 1'
#
loop_
_entity.id
_entity.type
_entity.pdbx_description
1 polymer ?
#
loop_
_entity_poly.entity_id
_entity_poly.type
_entity_poly.pdbx_seq_one_letter_code
_entity_poly.pdbx_strand_id
1 'polypeptide(L)'
;MEAINTQTTQTWNTEAYAANGRFVATLASDVVALLAPQPGEHILDLGCGDGALTEQLAATGAIVTGVDASPSMLAAARERSLHSIASFSVDHHDATALPYNQQFDAVFSNAALHWITGVPGHQAMLSCVRRALRSENPRARFVAEMGGQGNVAAIRTALQATLAPFHIDAEATAASFFPSPALYRRLLESAGFTVQSIELIPRPTPLPNGMESWLNTFRNGVLDRLNPHDRAVAVTNTIALLEPILRDADGNWTADYVRLRFHATLS
;
A
#
# COMPACT_ATOMS: atom_id res chain seq x y z
N MET A 1 11.48 -9.83 -28.36
CA MET A 1 10.62 -9.85 -27.15
C MET A 1 10.90 -8.54 -26.44
N GLU A 2 10.06 -7.54 -26.65
CA GLU A 2 10.16 -6.28 -25.94
C GLU A 2 9.82 -6.53 -24.47
N ALA A 3 10.67 -6.04 -23.57
CA ALA A 3 10.42 -6.07 -22.14
C ALA A 3 9.16 -5.24 -21.86
N ILE A 4 8.11 -5.89 -21.36
CA ILE A 4 6.89 -5.23 -20.90
C ILE A 4 7.31 -4.35 -19.72
N ASN A 5 7.34 -3.05 -19.95
CA ASN A 5 7.60 -2.04 -18.91
C ASN A 5 6.38 -2.05 -17.95
N THR A 6 6.52 -2.71 -16.82
CA THR A 6 5.47 -2.91 -15.81
C THR A 6 5.42 -1.80 -14.76
N GLN A 7 5.93 -0.61 -15.05
CA GLN A 7 5.77 0.53 -14.13
C GLN A 7 4.30 0.94 -14.07
N THR A 8 3.75 0.96 -12.85
CA THR A 8 2.43 1.53 -12.60
C THR A 8 2.41 2.98 -13.07
N THR A 9 1.34 3.37 -13.77
CA THR A 9 1.16 4.76 -14.25
C THR A 9 0.71 5.70 -13.11
N GLN A 10 0.59 5.19 -11.89
CA GLN A 10 0.19 5.95 -10.71
C GLN A 10 1.25 7.00 -10.35
N THR A 11 0.84 8.26 -10.27
CA THR A 11 1.67 9.37 -9.78
C THR A 11 1.18 9.82 -8.41
N TRP A 12 2.12 10.09 -7.50
CA TRP A 12 1.79 10.49 -6.14
C TRP A 12 1.91 12.00 -5.98
N ASN A 13 0.76 12.66 -5.79
CA ASN A 13 0.70 14.03 -5.32
C ASN A 13 0.66 13.99 -3.78
N THR A 14 1.75 14.44 -3.15
CA THR A 14 1.92 14.40 -1.68
C THR A 14 0.87 15.22 -0.93
N GLU A 15 0.42 16.36 -1.46
CA GLU A 15 -0.63 17.18 -0.84
C GLU A 15 -2.00 16.48 -0.92
N ALA A 16 -2.37 15.96 -2.10
CA ALA A 16 -3.60 15.22 -2.27
C ALA A 16 -3.60 13.92 -1.43
N TYR A 17 -2.46 13.24 -1.34
CA TYR A 17 -2.30 12.08 -0.47
C TYR A 17 -2.39 12.46 1.02
N ALA A 18 -1.75 13.54 1.45
CA ALA A 18 -1.87 14.04 2.82
C ALA A 18 -3.32 14.41 3.19
N ALA A 19 -4.09 14.97 2.26
CA ALA A 19 -5.50 15.31 2.47
C ALA A 19 -6.43 14.09 2.50
N ASN A 20 -6.18 13.08 1.66
CA ASN A 20 -7.07 11.95 1.44
C ASN A 20 -6.54 10.62 2.00
N GLY A 21 -5.27 10.52 2.36
CA GLY A 21 -4.60 9.31 2.84
C GLY A 21 -4.25 9.30 4.33
N ARG A 22 -4.49 10.38 5.08
CA ARG A 22 -4.16 10.44 6.53
C ARG A 22 -4.82 9.34 7.37
N PHE A 23 -6.01 8.88 6.96
CA PHE A 23 -6.66 7.77 7.63
C PHE A 23 -5.81 6.47 7.61
N VAL A 24 -4.91 6.33 6.64
CA VAL A 24 -4.02 5.16 6.53
C VAL A 24 -3.14 5.03 7.77
N ALA A 25 -2.54 6.13 8.23
CA ALA A 25 -1.72 6.14 9.45
C ALA A 25 -2.57 5.96 10.72
N THR A 26 -3.75 6.61 10.79
CA THR A 26 -4.65 6.51 11.95
C THR A 26 -5.22 5.10 12.11
N LEU A 27 -5.49 4.39 11.00
CA LEU A 27 -6.04 3.04 11.01
C LEU A 27 -4.95 1.94 11.08
N ALA A 28 -3.68 2.31 11.20
CA ALA A 28 -2.56 1.37 11.25
C ALA A 28 -2.23 0.87 12.67
N SER A 29 -2.92 1.37 13.72
CA SER A 29 -2.64 1.00 15.11
C SER A 29 -2.57 -0.51 15.33
N ASP A 30 -3.49 -1.27 14.75
CA ASP A 30 -3.55 -2.71 14.95
C ASP A 30 -2.39 -3.45 14.26
N VAL A 31 -1.98 -3.03 13.05
CA VAL A 31 -0.84 -3.65 12.35
C VAL A 31 0.49 -3.27 12.99
N VAL A 32 0.60 -2.07 13.56
CA VAL A 32 1.74 -1.67 14.40
C VAL A 32 1.76 -2.48 15.70
N ALA A 33 0.61 -2.67 16.36
CA ALA A 33 0.51 -3.55 17.53
C ALA A 33 0.90 -5.00 17.20
N LEU A 34 0.52 -5.51 16.03
CA LEU A 34 0.90 -6.85 15.55
C LEU A 34 2.41 -6.95 15.29
N LEU A 35 3.06 -5.88 14.80
CA LEU A 35 4.51 -5.81 14.65
C LEU A 35 5.19 -5.86 16.03
N ALA A 36 4.61 -5.23 17.06
CA ALA A 36 5.14 -5.13 18.42
C ALA A 36 6.61 -4.65 18.45
N PRO A 37 6.91 -3.46 17.89
CA PRO A 37 8.28 -2.96 17.80
C PRO A 37 8.92 -2.81 19.18
N GLN A 38 10.22 -3.15 19.31
CA GLN A 38 10.93 -3.02 20.56
C GLN A 38 12.04 -1.96 20.45
N PRO A 39 12.39 -1.27 21.55
CA PRO A 39 13.52 -0.36 21.57
C PRO A 39 14.81 -1.05 21.11
N GLY A 40 15.56 -0.39 20.23
CA GLY A 40 16.81 -0.90 19.67
C GLY A 40 16.66 -1.91 18.52
N GLU A 41 15.44 -2.38 18.19
CA GLU A 41 15.24 -3.20 16.99
C GLU A 41 15.48 -2.39 15.71
N HIS A 42 16.17 -2.99 14.74
CA HIS A 42 16.30 -2.45 13.40
C HIS A 42 15.08 -2.86 12.56
N ILE A 43 14.27 -1.90 12.16
CA ILE A 43 13.03 -2.13 11.41
C ILE A 43 13.13 -1.48 10.03
N LEU A 44 12.81 -2.25 8.98
CA LEU A 44 12.60 -1.73 7.64
C LEU A 44 11.11 -1.43 7.44
N ASP A 45 10.78 -0.18 7.16
CA ASP A 45 9.43 0.25 6.75
C ASP A 45 9.37 0.29 5.22
N LEU A 46 8.78 -0.74 4.62
CA LEU A 46 8.76 -0.98 3.18
C LEU A 46 7.54 -0.33 2.54
N GLY A 47 7.77 0.69 1.70
CA GLY A 47 6.74 1.57 1.17
C GLY A 47 6.34 2.63 2.20
N CYS A 48 7.33 3.32 2.76
CA CYS A 48 7.16 4.24 3.89
C CYS A 48 6.37 5.52 3.55
N GLY A 49 6.19 5.83 2.26
CA GLY A 49 5.51 7.02 1.80
C GLY A 49 6.14 8.30 2.36
N ASP A 50 5.32 9.18 2.96
CA ASP A 50 5.73 10.45 3.58
C ASP A 50 6.36 10.28 4.98
N GLY A 51 6.57 9.05 5.44
CA GLY A 51 7.23 8.73 6.69
C GLY A 51 6.37 8.84 7.96
N ALA A 52 5.06 9.03 7.84
CA ALA A 52 4.19 9.22 9.01
C ALA A 52 4.16 7.99 9.95
N LEU A 53 4.12 6.78 9.41
CA LEU A 53 4.22 5.54 10.20
C LEU A 53 5.67 5.23 10.60
N THR A 54 6.63 5.55 9.75
CA THR A 54 8.06 5.42 10.06
C THR A 54 8.43 6.18 11.33
N GLU A 55 7.93 7.43 11.46
CA GLU A 55 8.09 8.25 12.66
C GLU A 55 7.45 7.60 13.89
N GLN A 56 6.24 7.05 13.76
CA GLN A 56 5.57 6.36 14.87
C GLN A 56 6.35 5.11 15.32
N LEU A 57 6.90 4.34 14.37
CA LEU A 57 7.76 3.20 14.68
C LEU A 57 9.05 3.66 15.39
N ALA A 58 9.70 4.73 14.91
CA ALA A 58 10.90 5.28 15.56
C ALA A 58 10.62 5.81 16.97
N ALA A 59 9.42 6.36 17.22
CA ALA A 59 9.00 6.84 18.54
C ALA A 59 8.89 5.71 19.59
N THR A 60 8.84 4.44 19.18
CA THR A 60 8.92 3.29 20.11
C THR A 60 10.35 3.01 20.61
N GLY A 61 11.35 3.74 20.11
CA GLY A 61 12.76 3.49 20.37
C GLY A 61 13.43 2.53 19.37
N ALA A 62 12.71 2.08 18.34
CA ALA A 62 13.28 1.29 17.25
C ALA A 62 14.16 2.14 16.32
N ILE A 63 15.15 1.53 15.69
CA ILE A 63 16.01 2.13 14.68
C ILE A 63 15.37 1.83 13.32
N VAL A 64 14.71 2.83 12.72
CA VAL A 64 13.87 2.62 11.55
C VAL A 64 14.53 3.16 10.28
N THR A 65 14.52 2.35 9.23
CA THR A 65 14.84 2.76 7.85
C THR A 65 13.59 2.64 7.00
N GLY A 66 13.10 3.76 6.48
CA GLY A 66 12.02 3.79 5.51
C GLY A 66 12.54 3.61 4.09
N VAL A 67 11.80 2.87 3.27
CA VAL A 67 12.09 2.71 1.83
C VAL A 67 10.84 2.98 1.02
N ASP A 68 10.99 3.79 -0.03
CA ASP A 68 9.93 4.02 -1.01
C ASP A 68 10.53 4.18 -2.42
N ALA A 69 9.73 3.88 -3.44
CA ALA A 69 10.12 4.06 -4.84
C ALA A 69 9.79 5.48 -5.36
N SER A 70 9.04 6.28 -4.61
CA SER A 70 8.61 7.63 -5.00
C SER A 70 9.56 8.70 -4.45
N PRO A 71 10.32 9.42 -5.31
CA PRO A 71 11.19 10.51 -4.87
C PRO A 71 10.43 11.64 -4.15
N SER A 72 9.19 11.93 -4.56
CA SER A 72 8.37 12.99 -3.94
C SER A 72 7.92 12.60 -2.53
N MET A 73 7.54 11.34 -2.30
CA MET A 73 7.23 10.82 -0.97
C MET A 73 8.46 10.85 -0.06
N LEU A 74 9.61 10.42 -0.56
CA LEU A 74 10.86 10.44 0.22
C LEU A 74 11.35 11.84 0.56
N ALA A 75 11.09 12.84 -0.29
CA ALA A 75 11.38 14.23 0.04
C ALA A 75 10.57 14.68 1.28
N ALA A 76 9.27 14.38 1.31
CA ALA A 76 8.41 14.67 2.46
C ALA A 76 8.83 13.87 3.72
N ALA A 77 9.20 12.59 3.56
CA ALA A 77 9.69 11.76 4.66
C ALA A 77 11.00 12.27 5.27
N ARG A 78 11.95 12.76 4.44
CA ARG A 78 13.18 13.39 4.92
C ARG A 78 12.91 14.66 5.70
N GLU A 79 12.04 15.52 5.19
CA GLU A 79 11.64 16.74 5.88
C GLU A 79 10.99 16.42 7.24
N ARG A 80 10.09 15.43 7.28
CA ARG A 80 9.49 14.94 8.52
C ARG A 80 10.56 14.48 9.51
N SER A 81 11.52 13.65 9.08
CA SER A 81 12.58 13.13 9.94
C SER A 81 13.46 14.24 10.54
N LEU A 82 13.72 15.33 9.79
CA LEU A 82 14.49 16.47 10.26
C LEU A 82 13.80 17.24 11.39
N HIS A 83 12.46 17.23 11.42
CA HIS A 83 11.65 17.94 12.42
C HIS A 83 11.14 17.02 13.54
N SER A 84 11.38 15.72 13.44
CA SER A 84 10.93 14.73 14.42
C SER A 84 11.89 14.60 15.60
N ILE A 85 11.33 14.38 16.79
CA ILE A 85 12.10 13.99 17.99
C ILE A 85 12.65 12.56 17.82
N ALA A 86 11.93 11.71 17.13
CA ALA A 86 12.30 10.33 16.80
C ALA A 86 12.79 10.28 15.36
N SER A 87 14.08 10.54 15.13
CA SER A 87 14.68 10.52 13.79
C SER A 87 14.71 9.10 13.21
N PHE A 88 14.57 9.02 11.89
CA PHE A 88 14.66 7.79 11.10
C PHE A 88 15.42 8.10 9.79
N SER A 89 15.96 7.05 9.16
CA SER A 89 16.58 7.18 7.83
C SER A 89 15.59 6.82 6.73
N VAL A 90 15.82 7.32 5.50
CA VAL A 90 15.03 6.95 4.32
C VAL A 90 15.93 6.73 3.11
N ASP A 91 15.69 5.63 2.39
CA ASP A 91 16.41 5.21 1.21
C ASP A 91 15.46 5.11 0.00
N HIS A 92 15.98 5.41 -1.19
CA HIS A 92 15.23 5.29 -2.44
C HIS A 92 15.54 3.96 -3.11
N HIS A 93 14.60 3.00 -3.00
CA HIS A 93 14.72 1.70 -3.64
C HIS A 93 13.36 1.18 -4.09
N ASP A 94 13.37 0.37 -5.16
CA ASP A 94 12.27 -0.50 -5.52
C ASP A 94 12.23 -1.68 -4.56
N ALA A 95 11.03 -2.01 -4.04
CA ALA A 95 10.82 -3.12 -3.13
C ALA A 95 11.27 -4.49 -3.70
N THR A 96 11.28 -4.63 -5.03
CA THR A 96 11.70 -5.83 -5.74
C THR A 96 13.22 -5.94 -5.94
N ALA A 97 13.99 -4.89 -5.58
CA ALA A 97 15.43 -4.79 -5.78
C ALA A 97 16.17 -4.18 -4.57
N LEU A 98 15.78 -4.55 -3.35
CA LEU A 98 16.41 -4.04 -2.13
C LEU A 98 17.88 -4.48 -2.02
N PRO A 99 18.80 -3.59 -1.61
CA PRO A 99 20.23 -3.92 -1.48
C PRO A 99 20.60 -4.60 -0.17
N TYR A 100 19.68 -4.70 0.79
CA TYR A 100 19.95 -5.11 2.17
C TYR A 100 20.21 -6.61 2.31
N ASN A 101 21.08 -6.95 3.24
CA ASN A 101 21.42 -8.32 3.59
C ASN A 101 21.62 -8.44 5.11
N GLN A 102 20.73 -9.16 5.80
CA GLN A 102 20.76 -9.45 7.25
C GLN A 102 20.96 -8.20 8.13
N GLN A 103 20.21 -7.14 7.86
CA GLN A 103 20.34 -5.86 8.57
C GLN A 103 19.20 -5.59 9.53
N PHE A 104 18.03 -6.21 9.33
CA PHE A 104 16.81 -5.89 10.05
C PHE A 104 16.31 -7.03 10.93
N ASP A 105 15.76 -6.68 12.07
CA ASP A 105 15.08 -7.59 13.00
C ASP A 105 13.62 -7.78 12.59
N ALA A 106 13.03 -6.78 11.94
CA ALA A 106 11.69 -6.85 11.39
C ALA A 106 11.57 -6.06 10.10
N VAL A 107 10.63 -6.49 9.25
CA VAL A 107 10.13 -5.71 8.12
C VAL A 107 8.65 -5.40 8.38
N PHE A 108 8.29 -4.16 8.16
CA PHE A 108 6.94 -3.64 8.25
C PHE A 108 6.50 -3.10 6.88
N SER A 109 5.23 -3.21 6.56
CA SER A 109 4.66 -2.51 5.40
C SER A 109 3.18 -2.24 5.61
N ASN A 110 2.74 -1.02 5.35
CA ASN A 110 1.33 -0.68 5.43
C ASN A 110 0.86 0.05 4.18
N ALA A 111 -0.22 -0.43 3.57
CA ALA A 111 -0.89 0.14 2.41
C ALA A 111 0.01 0.36 1.16
N ALA A 112 1.12 -0.36 1.03
CA ALA A 112 2.09 -0.21 -0.06
C ALA A 112 2.16 -1.42 -1.01
N LEU A 113 2.17 -2.65 -0.49
CA LEU A 113 2.49 -3.84 -1.28
C LEU A 113 1.55 -4.10 -2.46
N HIS A 114 0.29 -3.68 -2.39
CA HIS A 114 -0.66 -3.85 -3.49
C HIS A 114 -0.36 -3.00 -4.74
N TRP A 115 0.63 -2.11 -4.67
CA TRP A 115 1.16 -1.38 -5.83
C TRP A 115 2.25 -2.15 -6.57
N ILE A 116 2.77 -3.24 -6.00
CA ILE A 116 3.70 -4.15 -6.68
C ILE A 116 2.90 -5.05 -7.61
N THR A 117 3.28 -5.07 -8.89
CA THR A 117 2.50 -5.74 -9.92
C THR A 117 2.64 -7.25 -9.89
N GLY A 118 1.53 -7.94 -9.68
CA GLY A 118 1.36 -9.37 -9.89
C GLY A 118 2.25 -10.29 -9.05
N VAL A 119 2.10 -11.60 -9.28
CA VAL A 119 2.83 -12.64 -8.54
C VAL A 119 4.36 -12.54 -8.70
N PRO A 120 4.92 -12.31 -9.91
CA PRO A 120 6.38 -12.21 -10.06
C PRO A 120 7.01 -11.07 -9.27
N GLY A 121 6.36 -9.89 -9.23
CA GLY A 121 6.83 -8.76 -8.43
C GLY A 121 6.85 -9.08 -6.93
N HIS A 122 5.78 -9.72 -6.44
CA HIS A 122 5.71 -10.16 -5.04
C HIS A 122 6.75 -11.23 -4.69
N GLN A 123 7.04 -12.18 -5.59
CA GLN A 123 8.11 -13.16 -5.38
C GLN A 123 9.49 -12.49 -5.27
N ALA A 124 9.79 -11.54 -6.14
CA ALA A 124 11.04 -10.77 -6.10
C ALA A 124 11.15 -9.97 -4.79
N MET A 125 10.09 -9.25 -4.41
CA MET A 125 10.03 -8.48 -3.16
C MET A 125 10.20 -9.38 -1.94
N LEU A 126 9.48 -10.51 -1.85
CA LEU A 126 9.59 -11.44 -0.72
C LEU A 126 10.99 -12.04 -0.59
N SER A 127 11.66 -12.34 -1.72
CA SER A 127 13.06 -12.75 -1.73
C SER A 127 13.98 -11.66 -1.15
N CYS A 128 13.77 -10.40 -1.51
CA CYS A 128 14.51 -9.27 -0.97
C CYS A 128 14.24 -9.09 0.55
N VAL A 129 12.99 -9.16 0.97
CA VAL A 129 12.60 -9.07 2.40
C VAL A 129 13.27 -10.20 3.21
N ARG A 130 13.21 -11.44 2.72
CA ARG A 130 13.87 -12.57 3.38
C ARG A 130 15.38 -12.35 3.55
N ARG A 131 16.05 -11.85 2.51
CA ARG A 131 17.48 -11.56 2.55
C ARG A 131 17.80 -10.40 3.50
N ALA A 132 16.94 -9.40 3.60
CA ALA A 132 17.12 -8.23 4.46
C ALA A 132 17.01 -8.55 5.96
N LEU A 133 16.22 -9.57 6.32
CA LEU A 133 16.02 -10.03 7.69
C LEU A 133 17.25 -10.81 8.22
N ARG A 134 17.58 -10.59 9.50
CA ARG A 134 18.64 -11.32 10.22
C ARG A 134 18.22 -12.77 10.48
N SER A 135 18.88 -13.71 9.83
CA SER A 135 18.57 -15.13 10.00
C SER A 135 18.90 -15.67 11.40
N GLU A 136 19.86 -15.04 12.09
CA GLU A 136 20.25 -15.38 13.46
C GLU A 136 19.23 -14.94 14.52
N ASN A 137 18.30 -14.01 14.16
CA ASN A 137 17.32 -13.53 15.10
C ASN A 137 16.05 -14.41 15.07
N PRO A 138 15.77 -15.19 16.15
CA PRO A 138 14.59 -16.06 16.19
C PRO A 138 13.25 -15.28 16.22
N ARG A 139 13.31 -13.96 16.40
CA ARG A 139 12.13 -13.05 16.33
C ARG A 139 12.05 -12.29 15.02
N ALA A 140 12.91 -12.63 14.03
CA ALA A 140 12.86 -11.99 12.72
C ALA A 140 11.49 -12.20 12.08
N ARG A 141 10.81 -11.09 11.71
CA ARG A 141 9.42 -11.12 11.28
C ARG A 141 9.13 -10.14 10.15
N PHE A 142 8.14 -10.49 9.36
CA PHE A 142 7.53 -9.62 8.38
C PHE A 142 6.05 -9.45 8.70
N VAL A 143 5.64 -8.23 9.02
CA VAL A 143 4.27 -7.87 9.33
C VAL A 143 3.79 -6.83 8.34
N ALA A 144 2.67 -7.07 7.69
CA ALA A 144 2.14 -6.09 6.74
C ALA A 144 0.60 -6.09 6.65
N GLU A 145 0.10 -4.96 6.17
CA GLU A 145 -1.29 -4.78 5.77
C GLU A 145 -1.35 -4.11 4.40
N MET A 146 -2.13 -4.69 3.48
CA MET A 146 -2.32 -4.18 2.14
C MET A 146 -3.76 -4.38 1.66
N GLY A 147 -4.14 -3.88 0.48
CA GLY A 147 -5.40 -4.27 -0.14
C GLY A 147 -5.42 -5.77 -0.43
N GLY A 148 -6.48 -6.46 0.00
CA GLY A 148 -6.70 -7.88 -0.24
C GLY A 148 -7.84 -8.15 -1.24
N GLN A 149 -8.18 -9.42 -1.42
CA GLN A 149 -9.30 -9.83 -2.28
C GLN A 149 -10.59 -9.09 -1.86
N GLY A 150 -11.27 -8.50 -2.82
CA GLY A 150 -12.48 -7.70 -2.57
C GLY A 150 -12.20 -6.23 -2.23
N ASN A 151 -10.95 -5.79 -2.13
CA ASN A 151 -10.61 -4.41 -1.83
C ASN A 151 -11.18 -3.44 -2.87
N VAL A 152 -11.96 -2.44 -2.41
CA VAL A 152 -12.66 -1.43 -3.20
C VAL A 152 -13.40 -2.03 -4.42
N ALA A 153 -14.08 -3.16 -4.21
CA ALA A 153 -14.69 -3.95 -5.29
C ALA A 153 -15.80 -3.18 -6.01
N ALA A 154 -16.65 -2.44 -5.28
CA ALA A 154 -17.69 -1.61 -5.89
C ALA A 154 -17.08 -0.53 -6.78
N ILE A 155 -16.07 0.18 -6.28
CA ILE A 155 -15.38 1.25 -7.02
C ILE A 155 -14.71 0.70 -8.28
N ARG A 156 -14.01 -0.44 -8.17
CA ARG A 156 -13.34 -1.10 -9.31
C ARG A 156 -14.34 -1.53 -10.37
N THR A 157 -15.44 -2.15 -9.97
CA THR A 157 -16.51 -2.59 -10.89
C THR A 157 -17.15 -1.39 -11.60
N ALA A 158 -17.45 -0.31 -10.89
CA ALA A 158 -18.00 0.90 -11.47
C ALA A 158 -17.03 1.54 -12.48
N LEU A 159 -15.74 1.66 -12.13
CA LEU A 159 -14.71 2.14 -13.05
C LEU A 159 -14.57 1.27 -14.30
N GLN A 160 -14.54 -0.06 -14.16
CA GLN A 160 -14.47 -0.97 -15.29
C GLN A 160 -15.67 -0.79 -16.23
N ALA A 161 -16.87 -0.63 -15.68
CA ALA A 161 -18.08 -0.42 -16.46
C ALA A 161 -18.07 0.95 -17.19
N THR A 162 -17.65 2.01 -16.53
CA THR A 162 -17.65 3.37 -17.10
C THR A 162 -16.50 3.63 -18.06
N LEU A 163 -15.41 2.88 -17.97
CA LEU A 163 -14.25 3.01 -18.86
C LEU A 163 -14.29 2.06 -20.06
N ALA A 164 -15.16 1.04 -20.04
CA ALA A 164 -15.33 0.10 -21.15
C ALA A 164 -15.69 0.78 -22.50
N PRO A 165 -16.57 1.82 -22.57
CA PRO A 165 -16.85 2.52 -23.81
C PRO A 165 -15.62 3.22 -24.43
N PHE A 166 -14.63 3.54 -23.63
CA PHE A 166 -13.37 4.15 -24.06
C PHE A 166 -12.27 3.12 -24.35
N HIS A 167 -12.61 1.82 -24.38
CA HIS A 167 -11.67 0.71 -24.60
C HIS A 167 -10.51 0.68 -23.58
N ILE A 168 -10.73 1.16 -22.35
CA ILE A 168 -9.77 1.10 -21.26
C ILE A 168 -10.14 -0.05 -20.32
N ASP A 169 -9.24 -1.00 -20.16
CA ASP A 169 -9.31 -1.99 -19.09
C ASP A 169 -8.79 -1.34 -17.80
N ALA A 170 -9.71 -0.98 -16.90
CA ALA A 170 -9.40 -0.29 -15.66
C ALA A 170 -8.51 -1.14 -14.73
N GLU A 171 -8.75 -2.46 -14.68
CA GLU A 171 -7.99 -3.38 -13.83
C GLU A 171 -6.55 -3.57 -14.33
N ALA A 172 -6.40 -3.86 -15.62
CA ALA A 172 -5.08 -4.01 -16.22
C ALA A 172 -4.26 -2.70 -16.14
N THR A 173 -4.93 -1.55 -16.31
CA THR A 173 -4.26 -0.24 -16.25
C THR A 173 -3.87 0.14 -14.83
N ALA A 174 -4.73 -0.12 -13.83
CA ALA A 174 -4.42 0.15 -12.43
C ALA A 174 -3.30 -0.76 -11.89
N ALA A 175 -3.17 -1.97 -12.47
CA ALA A 175 -2.17 -2.97 -12.14
C ALA A 175 -2.07 -3.30 -10.62
N SER A 176 -3.14 -3.06 -9.85
CA SER A 176 -3.16 -3.33 -8.41
C SER A 176 -3.27 -4.83 -8.14
N PHE A 177 -2.53 -5.31 -7.15
CA PHE A 177 -2.56 -6.71 -6.74
C PHE A 177 -3.29 -6.90 -5.42
N PHE A 178 -4.48 -7.52 -5.47
CA PHE A 178 -5.34 -7.77 -4.32
C PHE A 178 -5.53 -9.29 -4.12
N PRO A 179 -4.56 -9.99 -3.50
CA PRO A 179 -4.59 -11.44 -3.38
C PRO A 179 -5.57 -11.92 -2.31
N SER A 180 -6.00 -13.18 -2.47
CA SER A 180 -6.66 -13.92 -1.38
C SER A 180 -5.64 -14.35 -0.31
N PRO A 181 -6.08 -14.60 0.95
CA PRO A 181 -5.21 -15.14 2.00
C PRO A 181 -4.51 -16.43 1.59
N ALA A 182 -5.23 -17.34 0.90
CA ALA A 182 -4.69 -18.62 0.46
C ALA A 182 -3.56 -18.44 -0.59
N LEU A 183 -3.72 -17.50 -1.53
CA LEU A 183 -2.66 -17.21 -2.50
C LEU A 183 -1.44 -16.59 -1.81
N TYR A 184 -1.66 -15.59 -0.95
CA TYR A 184 -0.54 -14.87 -0.35
C TYR A 184 0.21 -15.71 0.68
N ARG A 185 -0.50 -16.61 1.41
CA ARG A 185 0.12 -17.62 2.27
C ARG A 185 1.13 -18.48 1.47
N ARG A 186 0.71 -19.02 0.31
CA ARG A 186 1.61 -19.81 -0.54
C ARG A 186 2.84 -19.01 -1.00
N LEU A 187 2.68 -17.72 -1.32
CA LEU A 187 3.81 -16.87 -1.71
C LEU A 187 4.81 -16.69 -0.57
N LEU A 188 4.31 -16.41 0.64
CA LEU A 188 5.14 -16.28 1.84
C LEU A 188 5.89 -17.59 2.16
N GLU A 189 5.18 -18.72 2.18
CA GLU A 189 5.76 -20.04 2.46
C GLU A 189 6.78 -20.44 1.39
N SER A 190 6.52 -20.19 0.12
CA SER A 190 7.47 -20.45 -0.97
C SER A 190 8.72 -19.56 -0.90
N ALA A 191 8.64 -18.41 -0.25
CA ALA A 191 9.77 -17.52 -0.01
C ALA A 191 10.55 -17.87 1.28
N GLY A 192 10.16 -18.91 2.04
CA GLY A 192 10.82 -19.36 3.26
C GLY A 192 10.35 -18.62 4.51
N PHE A 193 9.05 -18.29 4.57
CA PHE A 193 8.40 -17.76 5.77
C PHE A 193 7.42 -18.77 6.35
N THR A 194 7.29 -18.77 7.67
CA THR A 194 6.21 -19.43 8.40
C THR A 194 5.11 -18.42 8.72
N VAL A 195 3.90 -18.63 8.19
CA VAL A 195 2.79 -17.68 8.37
C VAL A 195 2.10 -17.96 9.72
N GLN A 196 2.27 -17.03 10.66
CA GLN A 196 1.66 -17.07 11.98
C GLN A 196 0.16 -16.68 11.93
N SER A 197 -0.15 -15.63 11.18
CA SER A 197 -1.54 -15.21 10.91
C SER A 197 -1.66 -14.60 9.53
N ILE A 198 -2.82 -14.76 8.90
CA ILE A 198 -3.20 -14.08 7.65
C ILE A 198 -4.72 -14.05 7.53
N GLU A 199 -5.27 -12.87 7.33
CA GLU A 199 -6.72 -12.65 7.29
C GLU A 199 -7.15 -11.51 6.37
N LEU A 200 -8.42 -11.54 5.94
CA LEU A 200 -9.07 -10.41 5.29
C LEU A 200 -9.90 -9.64 6.34
N ILE A 201 -9.72 -8.32 6.36
CA ILE A 201 -10.39 -7.43 7.31
C ILE A 201 -11.20 -6.43 6.49
N PRO A 202 -12.55 -6.53 6.47
CA PRO A 202 -13.38 -5.46 5.96
C PRO A 202 -13.11 -4.16 6.71
N ARG A 203 -12.86 -3.08 5.95
CA ARG A 203 -12.54 -1.77 6.53
C ARG A 203 -13.28 -0.66 5.79
N PRO A 204 -14.60 -0.55 5.94
CA PRO A 204 -15.33 0.59 5.44
C PRO A 204 -14.69 1.89 5.94
N THR A 205 -14.32 2.78 5.01
CA THR A 205 -13.54 3.97 5.36
C THR A 205 -14.29 5.22 4.90
N PRO A 206 -14.65 6.14 5.82
CA PRO A 206 -15.28 7.40 5.47
C PRO A 206 -14.40 8.23 4.54
N LEU A 207 -15.02 8.89 3.56
CA LEU A 207 -14.38 9.78 2.60
C LEU A 207 -14.85 11.22 2.83
N PRO A 208 -14.23 11.98 3.73
CA PRO A 208 -14.68 13.33 4.08
C PRO A 208 -14.63 14.30 2.90
N ASN A 209 -13.73 14.06 1.93
CA ASN A 209 -13.61 14.85 0.71
C ASN A 209 -14.41 14.28 -0.48
N GLY A 210 -15.23 13.26 -0.23
CA GLY A 210 -16.10 12.63 -1.23
C GLY A 210 -15.39 11.67 -2.19
N MET A 211 -16.22 10.99 -3.01
CA MET A 211 -15.77 9.97 -3.95
C MET A 211 -14.93 10.53 -5.09
N GLU A 212 -15.28 11.73 -5.60
CA GLU A 212 -14.52 12.36 -6.68
C GLU A 212 -13.06 12.61 -6.29
N SER A 213 -12.84 13.16 -5.10
CA SER A 213 -11.48 13.39 -4.56
C SER A 213 -10.71 12.08 -4.41
N TRP A 214 -11.38 11.03 -3.96
CA TRP A 214 -10.79 9.69 -3.86
C TRP A 214 -10.35 9.15 -5.23
N LEU A 215 -11.24 9.22 -6.23
CA LEU A 215 -10.95 8.77 -7.61
C LEU A 215 -9.75 9.52 -8.19
N ASN A 216 -9.72 10.84 -8.03
CA ASN A 216 -8.64 11.69 -8.51
C ASN A 216 -7.29 11.43 -7.81
N THR A 217 -7.31 10.93 -6.57
CA THR A 217 -6.09 10.62 -5.81
C THR A 217 -5.56 9.22 -6.12
N PHE A 218 -6.45 8.20 -6.12
CA PHE A 218 -6.03 6.80 -6.15
C PHE A 218 -6.27 6.09 -7.50
N ARG A 219 -6.90 6.79 -8.48
CA ARG A 219 -7.19 6.26 -9.83
C ARG A 219 -6.78 7.23 -10.94
N ASN A 220 -5.95 8.24 -10.63
CA ASN A 220 -5.42 9.17 -11.61
C ASN A 220 -4.69 8.44 -12.75
N GLY A 221 -3.83 7.46 -12.48
CA GLY A 221 -3.10 6.71 -13.50
C GLY A 221 -3.99 5.99 -14.53
N VAL A 222 -5.25 5.69 -14.16
CA VAL A 222 -6.26 5.15 -15.08
C VAL A 222 -7.02 6.26 -15.78
N LEU A 223 -7.47 7.29 -15.04
CA LEU A 223 -8.30 8.38 -15.53
C LEU A 223 -7.53 9.32 -16.46
N ASP A 224 -6.24 9.50 -16.28
CA ASP A 224 -5.39 10.38 -17.11
C ASP A 224 -5.09 9.77 -18.50
N ARG A 225 -5.57 8.56 -18.77
CA ARG A 225 -5.63 7.99 -20.13
C ARG A 225 -6.68 8.64 -21.01
N LEU A 226 -7.65 9.33 -20.41
CA LEU A 226 -8.73 10.04 -21.10
C LEU A 226 -8.38 11.50 -21.33
N ASN A 227 -8.95 12.08 -22.41
CA ASN A 227 -8.96 13.53 -22.54
C ASN A 227 -9.83 14.17 -21.45
N PRO A 228 -9.73 15.49 -21.18
CA PRO A 228 -10.44 16.14 -20.08
C PRO A 228 -11.96 15.99 -20.11
N HIS A 229 -12.59 16.00 -21.29
CA HIS A 229 -14.03 15.82 -21.44
C HIS A 229 -14.46 14.42 -21.05
N ASP A 230 -13.87 13.40 -21.66
CA ASP A 230 -14.20 11.99 -21.41
C ASP A 230 -13.89 11.58 -19.97
N ARG A 231 -12.81 12.14 -19.39
CA ARG A 231 -12.48 11.97 -17.98
C ARG A 231 -13.59 12.49 -17.06
N ALA A 232 -14.11 13.69 -17.31
CA ALA A 232 -15.20 14.25 -16.52
C ALA A 232 -16.47 13.40 -16.64
N VAL A 233 -16.81 12.93 -17.84
CA VAL A 233 -17.93 12.01 -18.08
C VAL A 233 -17.75 10.68 -17.33
N ALA A 234 -16.58 10.07 -17.41
CA ALA A 234 -16.29 8.82 -16.74
C ALA A 234 -16.37 8.96 -15.21
N VAL A 235 -15.82 10.02 -14.63
CA VAL A 235 -15.89 10.31 -13.19
C VAL A 235 -17.34 10.49 -12.74
N THR A 236 -18.11 11.32 -13.45
CA THR A 236 -19.53 11.55 -13.14
C THR A 236 -20.34 10.26 -13.17
N ASN A 237 -20.18 9.45 -14.21
CA ASN A 237 -20.90 8.18 -14.34
C ASN A 237 -20.47 7.17 -13.28
N THR A 238 -19.17 7.12 -12.93
CA THR A 238 -18.67 6.27 -11.85
C THR A 238 -19.32 6.66 -10.52
N ILE A 239 -19.38 7.95 -10.19
CA ILE A 239 -20.00 8.45 -8.96
C ILE A 239 -21.48 8.08 -8.92
N ALA A 240 -22.21 8.27 -10.03
CA ALA A 240 -23.63 7.92 -10.10
C ALA A 240 -23.90 6.42 -9.87
N LEU A 241 -23.03 5.53 -10.35
CA LEU A 241 -23.12 4.09 -10.09
C LEU A 241 -22.82 3.73 -8.63
N LEU A 242 -21.94 4.49 -7.97
CA LEU A 242 -21.52 4.22 -6.60
C LEU A 242 -22.46 4.84 -5.55
N GLU A 243 -23.16 5.90 -5.89
CA GLU A 243 -24.01 6.66 -4.97
C GLU A 243 -25.00 5.78 -4.19
N PRO A 244 -25.80 4.90 -4.82
CA PRO A 244 -26.76 4.07 -4.11
C PRO A 244 -26.14 2.99 -3.20
N ILE A 245 -24.82 2.76 -3.32
CA ILE A 245 -24.12 1.67 -2.62
C ILE A 245 -23.19 2.21 -1.52
N LEU A 246 -22.48 3.32 -1.81
CA LEU A 246 -21.39 3.82 -0.97
C LEU A 246 -21.67 5.20 -0.36
N ARG A 247 -22.87 5.79 -0.60
CA ARG A 247 -23.29 7.05 0.00
C ARG A 247 -24.51 6.82 0.88
N ASP A 248 -24.47 7.28 2.12
CA ASP A 248 -25.58 7.18 3.04
C ASP A 248 -26.66 8.26 2.80
N ALA A 249 -27.77 8.18 3.56
CA ALA A 249 -28.88 9.15 3.45
C ALA A 249 -28.49 10.57 3.88
N ASP A 250 -27.46 10.72 4.70
CA ASP A 250 -26.94 12.01 5.15
C ASP A 250 -25.91 12.61 4.16
N GLY A 251 -25.62 11.87 3.08
CA GLY A 251 -24.70 12.30 2.02
C GLY A 251 -23.24 11.94 2.25
N ASN A 252 -22.90 11.16 3.28
CA ASN A 252 -21.53 10.75 3.57
C ASN A 252 -21.10 9.59 2.69
N TRP A 253 -19.89 9.67 2.14
CA TRP A 253 -19.30 8.62 1.34
C TRP A 253 -18.43 7.69 2.16
N THR A 254 -18.48 6.39 1.85
CA THR A 254 -17.64 5.36 2.47
C THR A 254 -17.03 4.47 1.38
N ALA A 255 -15.71 4.30 1.38
CA ALA A 255 -15.05 3.37 0.47
C ALA A 255 -15.05 1.94 1.07
N ASP A 256 -15.30 0.95 0.21
CA ASP A 256 -15.42 -0.48 0.54
C ASP A 256 -14.05 -1.18 0.60
N TYR A 257 -13.14 -0.67 1.46
CA TYR A 257 -11.84 -1.30 1.62
C TYR A 257 -11.93 -2.69 2.26
N VAL A 258 -11.10 -3.61 1.74
CA VAL A 258 -10.80 -4.89 2.38
C VAL A 258 -9.29 -5.03 2.47
N ARG A 259 -8.77 -5.20 3.68
CA ARG A 259 -7.34 -5.34 3.94
C ARG A 259 -6.95 -6.79 4.13
N LEU A 260 -5.84 -7.18 3.53
CA LEU A 260 -5.11 -8.39 3.85
C LEU A 260 -4.03 -8.02 4.85
N ARG A 261 -4.11 -8.57 6.06
CA ARG A 261 -3.10 -8.40 7.12
C ARG A 261 -2.43 -9.74 7.37
N PHE A 262 -1.13 -9.73 7.58
CA PHE A 262 -0.40 -10.94 7.93
C PHE A 262 0.76 -10.68 8.89
N HIS A 263 1.12 -11.74 9.61
CA HIS A 263 2.33 -11.86 10.39
C HIS A 263 3.04 -13.15 9.97
N ALA A 264 4.30 -13.04 9.56
CA ALA A 264 5.14 -14.17 9.16
C ALA A 264 6.53 -14.04 9.81
N THR A 265 7.12 -15.18 10.14
CA THR A 265 8.50 -15.29 10.70
C THR A 265 9.38 -16.04 9.71
N LEU A 266 10.69 -15.91 9.83
CA LEU A 266 11.62 -16.76 9.05
C LEU A 266 11.42 -18.23 9.44
N SER A 267 11.43 -19.13 8.42
CA SER A 267 11.35 -20.59 8.62
C SER A 267 12.70 -21.16 9.02
#